data_9e2e085988cb383a63ff37628d38370e
#
_entry.id   9e2e085988cb383a63ff37628d38370e
#
_cell.length_a   1.000
_cell.length_b   1.000
_cell.length_c   1.000
_cell.angle_alpha   90.00
_cell.angle_beta   90.00
_cell.angle_gamma   90.00
#
_symmetry.space_group_name_H-M   'P 1'
#
loop_
_entity.id
_entity.type
_entity.pdbx_description
1 polymer ?
#
loop_
_entity_poly.entity_id
_entity_poly.type
_entity_poly.pdbx_seq_one_letter_code
_entity_poly.pdbx_strand_id
1 'polypeptide(L)'
;MRKRARRASILAAATAVAATGVFMTAPNASAGTSEIANPGFESGNASWNEKVTPFAGHPINNASAWPAHSGTGKAELGGQGLTGMSRISQQVTVPAYRVPVLSFWVRSDVVHAASASSFGFRQLIVEATAEDGTPYELHDRMNKGGTSGSYEKVTVTLPDAFYSSSPQKVNISFMVIEDAANRMPFLIDDVSMEYRFKAIDRPVVIPGGIFRPIGG
;
A
#
# COMPACT_ATOMS: atom_id res chain seq x y z
N MET A 1 -78.80 27.89 28.49
CA MET A 1 -78.44 28.09 27.09
C MET A 1 -77.09 28.84 27.01
N ARG A 2 -75.98 28.20 26.74
CA ARG A 2 -74.66 28.85 26.72
C ARG A 2 -74.19 28.92 25.23
N LYS A 3 -74.05 30.17 24.72
CA LYS A 3 -73.51 30.46 23.38
C LYS A 3 -72.00 30.32 23.42
N ARG A 4 -71.45 29.40 22.54
CA ARG A 4 -70.02 29.27 22.33
C ARG A 4 -69.58 30.26 21.25
N ALA A 5 -68.64 31.14 21.61
CA ALA A 5 -67.96 32.01 20.68
C ALA A 5 -66.83 31.24 19.97
N ARG A 6 -66.85 31.29 18.64
CA ARG A 6 -65.77 30.76 17.80
C ARG A 6 -64.71 31.84 17.65
N ARG A 7 -63.48 31.53 18.11
CA ARG A 7 -62.31 32.34 17.81
C ARG A 7 -61.71 31.88 16.48
N ALA A 8 -61.58 32.80 15.55
CA ALA A 8 -60.87 32.59 14.28
C ALA A 8 -59.39 32.83 14.54
N SER A 9 -58.55 31.81 14.26
CA SER A 9 -57.09 31.93 14.29
C SER A 9 -56.59 32.31 12.91
N ILE A 10 -55.94 33.45 12.82
CA ILE A 10 -55.27 33.93 11.62
C ILE A 10 -53.91 33.22 11.57
N LEU A 11 -53.68 32.41 10.52
CA LEU A 11 -52.42 31.72 10.27
C LEU A 11 -51.54 32.66 9.42
N ALA A 12 -50.50 33.19 10.01
CA ALA A 12 -49.48 33.94 9.28
C ALA A 12 -48.49 32.96 8.62
N ALA A 13 -48.51 32.94 7.29
CA ALA A 13 -47.53 32.17 6.52
C ALA A 13 -46.20 32.94 6.47
N ALA A 14 -45.20 32.42 7.12
CA ALA A 14 -43.81 32.88 6.98
C ALA A 14 -43.14 32.15 5.79
N THR A 15 -42.88 32.91 4.74
CA THR A 15 -42.12 32.41 3.55
C THR A 15 -40.64 32.36 3.92
N ALA A 16 -40.11 31.16 4.18
CA ALA A 16 -38.67 30.95 4.32
C ALA A 16 -38.04 30.82 2.92
N VAL A 17 -37.23 31.81 2.56
CA VAL A 17 -36.35 31.74 1.37
C VAL A 17 -35.19 30.80 1.71
N ALA A 18 -35.21 29.57 1.20
CA ALA A 18 -34.11 28.66 1.31
C ALA A 18 -33.04 29.07 0.26
N ALA A 19 -31.94 29.65 0.75
CA ALA A 19 -30.74 29.81 -0.05
C ALA A 19 -30.12 28.44 -0.28
N THR A 20 -30.31 27.87 -1.48
CA THR A 20 -29.61 26.66 -1.92
C THR A 20 -28.15 27.00 -2.18
N GLY A 21 -27.30 26.85 -1.17
CA GLY A 21 -25.85 26.82 -1.32
C GLY A 21 -25.48 25.58 -2.13
N VAL A 22 -25.04 25.79 -3.37
CA VAL A 22 -24.41 24.74 -4.18
C VAL A 22 -23.04 24.46 -3.52
N PHE A 23 -22.97 23.47 -2.65
CA PHE A 23 -21.70 22.89 -2.23
C PHE A 23 -21.12 22.15 -3.42
N MET A 24 -20.19 22.78 -4.11
CA MET A 24 -19.30 22.06 -5.03
C MET A 24 -18.44 21.14 -4.15
N THR A 25 -18.86 19.91 -4.00
CA THR A 25 -17.98 18.85 -3.51
C THR A 25 -16.88 18.69 -4.56
N ALA A 26 -15.64 19.05 -4.19
CA ALA A 26 -14.49 18.67 -4.99
C ALA A 26 -14.61 17.16 -5.29
N PRO A 27 -14.39 16.71 -6.54
CA PRO A 27 -14.38 15.29 -6.83
C PRO A 27 -13.33 14.67 -5.91
N ASN A 28 -13.78 13.80 -4.99
CA ASN A 28 -12.87 12.93 -4.29
C ASN A 28 -12.04 12.24 -5.36
N ALA A 29 -10.73 12.47 -5.35
CA ALA A 29 -9.83 11.68 -6.17
C ALA A 29 -10.19 10.22 -5.85
N SER A 30 -10.81 9.55 -6.80
CA SER A 30 -11.14 8.14 -6.67
C SER A 30 -9.83 7.44 -6.38
N ALA A 31 -9.65 7.00 -5.15
CA ALA A 31 -8.58 6.07 -4.82
C ALA A 31 -8.81 4.88 -5.75
N GLY A 32 -7.95 4.74 -6.75
CA GLY A 32 -8.03 3.62 -7.67
C GLY A 32 -8.04 2.34 -6.85
N THR A 33 -8.94 1.43 -7.19
CA THR A 33 -9.00 0.11 -6.58
C THR A 33 -7.61 -0.51 -6.65
N SER A 34 -7.09 -0.98 -5.51
CA SER A 34 -5.82 -1.70 -5.48
C SER A 34 -5.88 -2.86 -6.47
N GLU A 35 -4.96 -2.91 -7.45
CA GLU A 35 -4.87 -4.04 -8.38
C GLU A 35 -4.12 -5.23 -7.77
N ILE A 36 -3.63 -5.11 -6.55
CA ILE A 36 -3.09 -6.24 -5.82
C ILE A 36 -4.24 -7.14 -5.40
N ALA A 37 -4.27 -8.32 -5.97
CA ALA A 37 -5.23 -9.35 -5.58
C ALA A 37 -4.76 -10.04 -4.30
N ASN A 38 -5.72 -10.37 -3.40
CA ASN A 38 -5.43 -10.97 -2.10
C ASN A 38 -4.35 -10.21 -1.31
N PRO A 39 -4.56 -8.90 -1.04
CA PRO A 39 -3.53 -8.01 -0.49
C PRO A 39 -3.12 -8.35 0.95
N GLY A 40 -4.01 -8.89 1.77
CA GLY A 40 -3.79 -9.34 3.15
C GLY A 40 -3.59 -10.84 3.26
N PHE A 41 -3.37 -11.57 2.15
CA PHE A 41 -3.08 -13.00 2.13
C PHE A 41 -4.15 -13.91 2.76
N GLU A 42 -5.37 -13.42 2.98
CA GLU A 42 -6.44 -14.15 3.66
C GLU A 42 -6.93 -15.39 2.88
N SER A 43 -6.67 -15.45 1.59
CA SER A 43 -6.94 -16.60 0.72
C SER A 43 -5.68 -17.46 0.47
N GLY A 44 -4.74 -17.48 1.42
CA GLY A 44 -3.46 -18.15 1.26
C GLY A 44 -2.64 -17.56 0.11
N ASN A 45 -2.02 -18.40 -0.70
CA ASN A 45 -1.22 -17.95 -1.84
C ASN A 45 -2.01 -17.62 -3.12
N ALA A 46 -3.35 -17.53 -3.05
CA ALA A 46 -4.16 -17.17 -4.21
C ALA A 46 -3.67 -15.85 -4.83
N SER A 47 -3.41 -15.85 -6.14
CA SER A 47 -2.88 -14.74 -6.93
C SER A 47 -1.41 -14.36 -6.67
N TRP A 48 -0.73 -15.05 -5.76
CA TRP A 48 0.69 -14.86 -5.49
C TRP A 48 1.51 -16.07 -5.94
N ASN A 49 2.64 -15.80 -6.58
CA ASN A 49 3.64 -16.83 -6.90
C ASN A 49 4.64 -16.91 -5.74
N GLU A 50 4.87 -18.10 -5.25
CA GLU A 50 5.82 -18.39 -4.18
C GLU A 50 7.06 -19.10 -4.72
N LYS A 51 8.24 -18.75 -4.21
CA LYS A 51 9.49 -19.46 -4.48
C LYS A 51 10.35 -19.49 -3.23
N VAL A 52 10.77 -20.68 -2.84
CA VAL A 52 11.69 -20.90 -1.71
C VAL A 52 12.84 -21.80 -2.18
N THR A 53 14.05 -21.47 -1.84
CA THR A 53 15.26 -22.22 -2.21
C THR A 53 16.25 -22.20 -1.03
N PRO A 54 16.84 -23.32 -0.66
CA PRO A 54 16.75 -24.66 -1.26
C PRO A 54 15.55 -25.48 -0.79
N PHE A 55 14.64 -24.93 -0.01
CA PHE A 55 13.55 -25.67 0.64
C PHE A 55 12.28 -25.66 -0.19
N ALA A 56 11.40 -26.64 0.16
CA ALA A 56 9.99 -26.55 -0.15
C ALA A 56 9.26 -25.89 1.03
N GLY A 57 8.46 -24.87 0.77
CA GLY A 57 7.68 -24.19 1.80
C GLY A 57 6.70 -23.21 1.18
N HIS A 58 5.75 -22.81 2.00
CA HIS A 58 4.75 -21.80 1.65
C HIS A 58 4.96 -20.59 2.55
N PRO A 59 5.62 -19.51 2.04
CA PRO A 59 5.79 -18.28 2.77
C PRO A 59 4.46 -17.65 3.20
N ILE A 60 3.42 -17.81 2.38
CA ILE A 60 2.10 -17.26 2.70
C ILE A 60 1.34 -18.26 3.55
N ASN A 61 0.99 -17.87 4.78
CA ASN A 61 0.34 -18.72 5.75
C ASN A 61 -0.47 -17.92 6.78
N ASN A 62 -1.23 -18.64 7.61
CA ASN A 62 -2.00 -18.11 8.73
C ASN A 62 -1.52 -18.67 10.08
N ALA A 63 -0.29 -19.13 10.17
CA ALA A 63 0.26 -19.70 11.40
C ALA A 63 0.30 -18.67 12.53
N SER A 64 -0.04 -19.09 13.74
CA SER A 64 -0.19 -18.20 14.91
C SER A 64 1.13 -17.80 15.57
N ALA A 65 2.26 -18.37 15.16
CA ALA A 65 3.58 -18.06 15.74
C ALA A 65 3.94 -16.57 15.59
N TRP A 66 3.53 -15.97 14.47
CA TRP A 66 3.71 -14.57 14.16
C TRP A 66 2.37 -13.94 13.77
N PRO A 67 1.91 -12.89 14.49
CA PRO A 67 0.64 -12.28 14.18
C PRO A 67 0.69 -11.53 12.84
N ALA A 68 -0.40 -11.60 12.06
CA ALA A 68 -0.63 -10.75 10.91
C ALA A 68 -0.82 -9.27 11.34
N HIS A 69 -0.68 -8.32 10.42
CA HIS A 69 -1.02 -6.92 10.65
C HIS A 69 -2.54 -6.75 10.71
N SER A 70 -3.24 -7.37 9.77
CA SER A 70 -4.70 -7.46 9.77
C SER A 70 -5.14 -8.89 9.49
N GLY A 71 -6.37 -9.24 9.86
CA GLY A 71 -6.88 -10.59 9.64
C GLY A 71 -6.04 -11.70 10.25
N THR A 72 -5.74 -12.74 9.48
CA THR A 72 -4.94 -13.92 9.90
C THR A 72 -3.84 -14.29 8.91
N GLY A 73 -4.01 -13.97 7.64
CA GLY A 73 -3.06 -14.23 6.56
C GLY A 73 -1.88 -13.27 6.59
N LYS A 74 -0.71 -13.73 6.18
CA LYS A 74 0.50 -12.93 6.00
C LYS A 74 1.52 -13.69 5.17
N ALA A 75 2.56 -12.99 4.69
CA ALA A 75 3.74 -13.63 4.14
C ALA A 75 4.88 -13.62 5.16
N GLU A 76 5.43 -14.81 5.46
CA GLU A 76 6.61 -15.04 6.30
C GLU A 76 7.82 -15.35 5.40
N LEU A 77 8.67 -14.37 5.18
CA LEU A 77 9.82 -14.50 4.30
C LEU A 77 11.12 -14.66 5.11
N GLY A 78 11.88 -15.70 4.83
CA GLY A 78 13.08 -16.07 5.59
C GLY A 78 12.77 -16.68 6.95
N GLY A 79 13.76 -16.64 7.86
CA GLY A 79 13.63 -17.16 9.22
C GLY A 79 13.75 -18.68 9.33
N GLN A 80 14.18 -19.36 8.28
CA GLN A 80 14.28 -20.83 8.24
C GLN A 80 15.52 -21.36 8.99
N GLY A 81 16.46 -20.49 9.31
CA GLY A 81 17.73 -20.92 9.94
C GLY A 81 18.62 -21.69 8.98
N LEU A 82 18.56 -21.40 7.71
CA LEU A 82 19.27 -22.07 6.63
C LEU A 82 19.61 -21.03 5.54
N THR A 83 20.78 -21.16 4.93
CA THR A 83 21.16 -20.28 3.82
C THR A 83 20.20 -20.48 2.64
N GLY A 84 19.54 -19.41 2.23
CA GLY A 84 18.55 -19.52 1.18
C GLY A 84 17.85 -18.23 0.81
N MET A 85 16.79 -18.39 0.03
CA MET A 85 15.96 -17.31 -0.46
C MET A 85 14.48 -17.72 -0.40
N SER A 86 13.64 -16.80 0.05
CA SER A 86 12.19 -16.90 -0.10
C SER A 86 11.67 -15.67 -0.82
N ARG A 87 10.73 -15.87 -1.74
CA ARG A 87 10.15 -14.80 -2.56
C ARG A 87 8.67 -15.04 -2.77
N ILE A 88 7.91 -13.96 -2.72
CA ILE A 88 6.54 -13.89 -3.24
C ILE A 88 6.48 -12.83 -4.34
N SER A 89 5.62 -13.03 -5.33
CA SER A 89 5.46 -12.04 -6.41
C SER A 89 4.08 -12.09 -7.03
N GLN A 90 3.65 -10.94 -7.56
CA GLN A 90 2.40 -10.80 -8.29
C GLN A 90 2.57 -9.85 -9.46
N GLN A 91 1.99 -10.20 -10.61
CA GLN A 91 1.93 -9.32 -11.77
C GLN A 91 0.69 -8.42 -11.66
N VAL A 92 0.88 -7.12 -11.86
CA VAL A 92 -0.16 -6.09 -11.91
C VAL A 92 -0.10 -5.35 -13.25
N THR A 93 -1.19 -4.66 -13.60
CA THR A 93 -1.21 -3.78 -14.77
C THR A 93 -1.23 -2.32 -14.31
N VAL A 94 -0.19 -1.57 -14.63
CA VAL A 94 -0.15 -0.13 -14.40
C VAL A 94 -0.90 0.55 -15.55
N PRO A 95 -1.98 1.32 -15.28
CA PRO A 95 -2.72 2.00 -16.33
C PRO A 95 -1.90 3.09 -17.01
N ALA A 96 -2.22 3.40 -18.26
CA ALA A 96 -1.59 4.49 -18.99
C ALA A 96 -1.69 5.82 -18.23
N TYR A 97 -0.62 6.63 -18.32
CA TYR A 97 -0.55 7.98 -17.71
C TYR A 97 -0.77 7.98 -16.18
N ARG A 98 -0.35 6.91 -15.50
CA ARG A 98 -0.41 6.80 -14.04
C ARG A 98 0.97 6.58 -13.45
N VAL A 99 1.18 7.17 -12.28
CA VAL A 99 2.34 6.92 -11.42
C VAL A 99 1.91 5.90 -10.37
N PRO A 100 2.47 4.68 -10.37
CA PRO A 100 2.14 3.67 -9.38
C PRO A 100 2.82 3.97 -8.04
N VAL A 101 2.09 3.75 -6.95
CA VAL A 101 2.57 3.89 -5.57
C VAL A 101 2.27 2.59 -4.84
N LEU A 102 3.33 1.85 -4.51
CA LEU A 102 3.25 0.63 -3.71
C LEU A 102 3.24 0.99 -2.24
N SER A 103 2.35 0.39 -1.46
CA SER A 103 2.48 0.39 0.00
C SER A 103 2.24 -1.00 0.57
N PHE A 104 2.88 -1.28 1.71
CA PHE A 104 2.76 -2.55 2.42
C PHE A 104 3.13 -2.36 3.88
N TRP A 105 2.67 -3.27 4.72
CA TRP A 105 3.10 -3.33 6.10
C TRP A 105 4.19 -4.40 6.25
N VAL A 106 5.25 -4.03 6.96
CA VAL A 106 6.38 -4.92 7.22
C VAL A 106 6.69 -4.97 8.71
N ARG A 107 6.95 -6.16 9.22
CA ARG A 107 7.46 -6.40 10.56
C ARG A 107 8.75 -7.22 10.48
N SER A 108 9.73 -6.82 11.26
CA SER A 108 11.02 -7.47 11.34
C SER A 108 11.50 -7.41 12.78
N ASP A 109 11.36 -8.50 13.50
CA ASP A 109 11.79 -8.55 14.89
C ASP A 109 13.31 -8.67 14.94
N VAL A 110 13.95 -7.82 15.75
CA VAL A 110 15.35 -8.00 16.12
C VAL A 110 15.38 -8.72 17.45
N VAL A 111 15.90 -9.92 17.46
CA VAL A 111 16.27 -10.54 18.74
C VAL A 111 17.44 -9.75 19.28
N HIS A 112 17.24 -9.07 20.39
CA HIS A 112 18.35 -8.49 21.17
C HIS A 112 19.12 -9.65 21.81
N ALA A 113 19.92 -10.36 21.00
CA ALA A 113 20.87 -11.29 21.57
C ALA A 113 21.99 -10.49 22.24
N ALA A 114 22.33 -10.87 23.45
CA ALA A 114 23.36 -10.22 24.26
C ALA A 114 24.78 -10.24 23.63
N SER A 115 24.94 -10.85 22.47
CA SER A 115 26.18 -10.88 21.70
C SER A 115 25.93 -10.59 20.22
N ALA A 116 26.37 -9.43 19.76
CA ALA A 116 26.25 -8.96 18.38
C ALA A 116 26.98 -9.84 17.33
N SER A 117 27.69 -10.87 17.74
CA SER A 117 28.49 -11.73 16.88
C SER A 117 27.76 -12.93 16.29
N SER A 118 26.50 -13.15 16.66
CA SER A 118 25.72 -14.31 16.22
C SER A 118 24.47 -13.99 15.39
N PHE A 119 24.33 -12.72 14.94
CA PHE A 119 23.25 -12.39 14.02
C PHE A 119 23.63 -12.80 12.60
N GLY A 120 22.93 -13.79 12.10
CA GLY A 120 23.01 -14.14 10.71
C GLY A 120 22.60 -12.98 9.80
N PHE A 121 23.05 -13.05 8.55
CA PHE A 121 22.64 -12.14 7.50
C PHE A 121 21.22 -12.42 7.07
N ARG A 122 20.42 -11.39 6.92
CA ARG A 122 19.14 -11.40 6.19
C ARG A 122 18.87 -10.04 5.57
N GLN A 123 18.27 -10.05 4.40
CA GLN A 123 17.94 -8.85 3.66
C GLN A 123 16.59 -9.03 2.99
N LEU A 124 15.65 -8.11 3.25
CA LEU A 124 14.43 -7.98 2.47
C LEU A 124 14.71 -7.02 1.33
N ILE A 125 14.44 -7.47 0.10
CA ILE A 125 14.52 -6.70 -1.12
C ILE A 125 13.12 -6.64 -1.72
N VAL A 126 12.60 -5.44 -1.98
CA VAL A 126 11.35 -5.22 -2.68
C VAL A 126 11.64 -4.65 -4.06
N GLU A 127 11.15 -5.30 -5.08
CA GLU A 127 11.45 -4.97 -6.48
C GLU A 127 10.17 -4.83 -7.31
N ALA A 128 10.23 -3.94 -8.30
CA ALA A 128 9.34 -3.94 -9.46
C ALA A 128 10.13 -4.33 -10.70
N THR A 129 9.67 -5.35 -11.42
CA THR A 129 10.28 -5.76 -12.68
C THR A 129 9.40 -5.30 -13.83
N ALA A 130 9.97 -4.54 -14.76
CA ALA A 130 9.28 -4.07 -15.95
C ALA A 130 9.01 -5.21 -16.95
N GLU A 131 8.18 -4.95 -17.96
CA GLU A 131 7.79 -5.97 -18.96
C GLU A 131 9.00 -6.49 -19.77
N ASP A 132 10.03 -5.70 -19.95
CA ASP A 132 11.29 -6.08 -20.58
C ASP A 132 12.23 -6.93 -19.71
N GLY A 133 11.82 -7.20 -18.47
CA GLY A 133 12.59 -7.95 -17.49
C GLY A 133 13.56 -7.11 -16.64
N THR A 134 13.61 -5.78 -16.85
CA THR A 134 14.49 -4.90 -16.06
C THR A 134 13.98 -4.77 -14.62
N PRO A 135 14.78 -5.17 -13.60
CA PRO A 135 14.41 -5.02 -12.21
C PRO A 135 14.74 -3.60 -11.70
N TYR A 136 13.88 -3.07 -10.86
CA TYR A 136 14.06 -1.82 -10.13
C TYR A 136 13.88 -2.09 -8.64
N GLU A 137 14.94 -1.90 -7.86
CA GLU A 137 14.85 -1.99 -6.42
C GLU A 137 14.05 -0.82 -5.87
N LEU A 138 13.01 -1.10 -5.12
CA LEU A 138 12.11 -0.12 -4.54
C LEU A 138 12.39 0.13 -3.05
N HIS A 139 12.79 -0.91 -2.34
CA HIS A 139 13.06 -0.86 -0.91
C HIS A 139 14.01 -1.99 -0.53
N ASP A 140 14.96 -1.65 0.34
CA ASP A 140 15.91 -2.60 0.92
C ASP A 140 15.92 -2.45 2.44
N ARG A 141 15.91 -3.57 3.14
CA ARG A 141 16.04 -3.61 4.59
C ARG A 141 16.94 -4.77 5.03
N MET A 142 18.06 -4.41 5.58
CA MET A 142 18.98 -5.38 6.19
C MET A 142 18.69 -5.63 7.68
N ASN A 143 19.33 -6.64 8.29
CA ASN A 143 19.19 -7.08 9.67
C ASN A 143 19.11 -5.98 10.73
N LYS A 144 19.75 -4.83 10.49
CA LYS A 144 19.99 -3.80 11.49
C LYS A 144 18.79 -2.91 11.78
N GLY A 145 17.70 -3.08 11.05
CA GLY A 145 16.51 -2.24 11.16
C GLY A 145 15.26 -3.01 11.58
N GLY A 146 15.26 -3.61 12.77
CA GLY A 146 14.06 -4.25 13.30
C GLY A 146 12.96 -3.24 13.67
N THR A 147 11.72 -3.64 13.52
CA THR A 147 10.54 -2.83 13.88
C THR A 147 10.16 -2.95 15.35
N SER A 148 11.01 -3.56 16.18
CA SER A 148 10.76 -3.79 17.61
C SER A 148 9.46 -4.57 17.89
N GLY A 149 9.10 -5.50 17.03
CA GLY A 149 7.90 -6.33 17.19
C GLY A 149 6.60 -5.69 16.69
N SER A 150 6.66 -4.50 16.12
CA SER A 150 5.50 -3.81 15.54
C SER A 150 5.57 -3.81 14.02
N TYR A 151 4.41 -3.74 13.36
CA TYR A 151 4.36 -3.47 11.93
C TYR A 151 4.60 -1.99 11.63
N GLU A 152 5.27 -1.73 10.54
CA GLU A 152 5.58 -0.43 10.00
C GLU A 152 5.06 -0.35 8.57
N LYS A 153 4.42 0.77 8.19
CA LYS A 153 3.97 0.99 6.82
C LYS A 153 5.10 1.56 5.99
N VAL A 154 5.43 0.88 4.89
CA VAL A 154 6.32 1.37 3.85
C VAL A 154 5.49 1.85 2.67
N THR A 155 5.83 3.00 2.10
CA THR A 155 5.18 3.54 0.89
C THR A 155 6.28 4.01 -0.06
N VAL A 156 6.23 3.52 -1.30
CA VAL A 156 7.24 3.81 -2.34
C VAL A 156 6.55 4.17 -3.64
N THR A 157 6.93 5.32 -4.22
CA THR A 157 6.55 5.66 -5.59
C THR A 157 7.47 4.92 -6.56
N LEU A 158 6.91 4.20 -7.51
CA LEU A 158 7.71 3.50 -8.50
C LEU A 158 8.43 4.51 -9.42
N PRO A 159 9.63 4.16 -9.94
CA PRO A 159 10.39 4.99 -10.86
C PRO A 159 9.60 5.42 -12.11
N ASP A 160 10.05 6.51 -12.74
CA ASP A 160 9.43 7.04 -13.97
C ASP A 160 9.42 6.03 -15.14
N ALA A 161 10.25 5.00 -15.09
CA ALA A 161 10.23 3.88 -16.05
C ALA A 161 8.86 3.17 -16.10
N PHE A 162 8.08 3.26 -15.03
CA PHE A 162 6.72 2.70 -14.94
C PHE A 162 5.61 3.71 -15.32
N TYR A 163 5.97 4.90 -15.80
CA TYR A 163 5.04 5.88 -16.34
C TYR A 163 5.05 5.83 -17.86
N SER A 164 3.96 5.39 -18.46
CA SER A 164 3.85 5.19 -19.91
C SER A 164 2.56 5.75 -20.50
N SER A 165 2.55 5.97 -21.80
CA SER A 165 1.35 6.32 -22.57
C SER A 165 0.42 5.11 -22.84
N SER A 166 0.88 3.90 -22.56
CA SER A 166 0.10 2.66 -22.66
C SER A 166 0.15 1.89 -21.35
N PRO A 167 -0.86 1.03 -21.06
CA PRO A 167 -0.80 0.14 -19.92
C PRO A 167 0.44 -0.76 -19.97
N GLN A 168 1.06 -1.00 -18.81
CA GLN A 168 2.25 -1.85 -18.67
C GLN A 168 2.03 -2.95 -17.65
N LYS A 169 2.55 -4.14 -17.93
CA LYS A 169 2.64 -5.21 -16.93
C LYS A 169 3.88 -5.02 -16.08
N VAL A 170 3.69 -5.09 -14.77
CA VAL A 170 4.75 -4.93 -13.78
C VAL A 170 4.67 -6.10 -12.81
N ASN A 171 5.78 -6.75 -12.55
CA ASN A 171 5.85 -7.80 -11.54
C ASN A 171 6.42 -7.23 -10.25
N ILE A 172 5.60 -7.16 -9.20
CA ILE A 172 6.03 -6.74 -7.86
C ILE A 172 6.49 -7.97 -7.11
N SER A 173 7.65 -7.89 -6.45
CA SER A 173 8.18 -8.98 -5.66
C SER A 173 8.76 -8.53 -4.32
N PHE A 174 8.58 -9.38 -3.32
CA PHE A 174 9.21 -9.32 -2.01
C PHE A 174 10.11 -10.54 -1.89
N MET A 175 11.39 -10.31 -1.67
CA MET A 175 12.39 -11.37 -1.59
C MET A 175 13.22 -11.21 -0.34
N VAL A 176 13.44 -12.30 0.37
CA VAL A 176 14.39 -12.34 1.49
C VAL A 176 15.51 -13.31 1.13
N ILE A 177 16.74 -12.84 1.31
CA ILE A 177 17.96 -13.65 1.28
C ILE A 177 18.49 -13.74 2.71
N GLU A 178 18.85 -14.94 3.14
CA GLU A 178 19.34 -15.18 4.49
C GLU A 178 20.44 -16.23 4.56
N ASP A 179 21.21 -16.19 5.65
CA ASP A 179 22.15 -17.27 6.01
C ASP A 179 21.56 -18.21 7.08
N ALA A 180 22.32 -19.27 7.38
CA ALA A 180 21.88 -20.32 8.31
C ALA A 180 21.76 -19.87 9.78
N ALA A 181 22.26 -18.69 10.13
CA ALA A 181 22.22 -18.22 11.51
C ALA A 181 20.91 -17.50 11.84
N ASN A 182 20.14 -17.09 10.84
CA ASN A 182 18.93 -16.33 11.04
C ASN A 182 17.68 -17.23 11.17
N ARG A 183 16.89 -17.00 12.23
CA ARG A 183 15.64 -17.70 12.52
C ARG A 183 14.42 -16.78 12.64
N MET A 184 14.56 -15.53 12.22
CA MET A 184 13.50 -14.52 12.33
C MET A 184 13.02 -14.11 10.94
N PRO A 185 11.76 -14.32 10.58
CA PRO A 185 11.24 -13.92 9.28
C PRO A 185 11.08 -12.40 9.16
N PHE A 186 10.96 -11.91 7.94
CA PHE A 186 10.25 -10.70 7.64
C PHE A 186 8.78 -11.05 7.39
N LEU A 187 7.87 -10.33 8.05
CA LEU A 187 6.43 -10.47 7.85
C LEU A 187 5.97 -9.34 6.95
N ILE A 188 5.27 -9.69 5.88
CA ILE A 188 4.66 -8.74 4.96
C ILE A 188 3.15 -8.93 4.99
N ASP A 189 2.42 -7.81 4.99
CA ASP A 189 0.96 -7.83 5.00
C ASP A 189 0.36 -6.57 4.36
N ASP A 190 -0.94 -6.59 4.05
CA ASP A 190 -1.73 -5.47 3.53
C ASP A 190 -1.04 -4.71 2.39
N VAL A 191 -0.63 -5.45 1.36
CA VAL A 191 0.03 -4.90 0.17
C VAL A 191 -0.99 -4.17 -0.70
N SER A 192 -0.71 -2.94 -1.11
CA SER A 192 -1.59 -2.19 -2.00
C SER A 192 -0.83 -1.43 -3.07
N MET A 193 -1.45 -1.25 -4.23
CA MET A 193 -0.96 -0.42 -5.32
C MET A 193 -1.99 0.64 -5.65
N GLU A 194 -1.61 1.90 -5.52
CA GLU A 194 -2.41 3.06 -5.90
C GLU A 194 -1.85 3.68 -7.18
N TYR A 195 -2.72 4.30 -7.96
CA TYR A 195 -2.34 4.97 -9.20
C TYR A 195 -2.67 6.45 -9.13
N ARG A 196 -1.64 7.30 -9.23
CA ARG A 196 -1.76 8.75 -9.17
C ARG A 196 -1.57 9.38 -10.54
N PHE A 197 -2.17 10.54 -10.77
CA PHE A 197 -1.78 11.36 -11.90
C PHE A 197 -0.41 11.97 -11.65
N LYS A 198 0.44 12.01 -12.67
CA LYS A 198 1.70 12.75 -12.58
C LYS A 198 1.35 14.24 -12.45
N ALA A 199 1.87 14.89 -11.40
CA ALA A 199 1.71 16.34 -11.28
C ALA A 199 2.29 17.01 -12.52
N ILE A 200 1.47 17.80 -13.21
CA ILE A 200 1.94 18.54 -14.38
C ILE A 200 2.40 19.90 -13.85
N ASP A 201 3.71 20.15 -13.84
CA ASP A 201 4.29 21.46 -13.63
C ASP A 201 4.00 22.36 -14.85
N ARG A 202 2.72 22.57 -15.13
CA ARG A 202 2.33 23.58 -16.10
C ARG A 202 1.81 24.80 -15.33
N PRO A 203 2.36 25.98 -15.57
CA PRO A 203 1.73 27.19 -15.08
C PRO A 203 0.31 27.24 -15.66
N VAL A 204 -0.68 27.35 -14.77
CA VAL A 204 -2.07 27.55 -15.20
C VAL A 204 -2.12 28.91 -15.87
N VAL A 205 -2.12 28.94 -17.19
CA VAL A 205 -2.37 30.18 -17.96
C VAL A 205 -3.87 30.46 -17.85
N ILE A 206 -4.24 31.36 -16.94
CA ILE A 206 -5.60 31.88 -16.88
C ILE A 206 -5.73 32.87 -18.02
N PRO A 207 -6.60 32.63 -19.02
CA PRO A 207 -6.81 33.60 -20.09
C PRO A 207 -7.25 34.94 -19.48
N GLY A 208 -6.45 36.02 -19.65
CA GLY A 208 -6.74 37.35 -19.15
C GLY A 208 -6.22 37.72 -17.75
N GLY A 209 -5.45 36.86 -17.10
CA GLY A 209 -4.91 37.10 -15.76
C GLY A 209 -3.41 37.37 -15.74
N ILE A 210 -3.04 38.40 -15.00
CA ILE A 210 -1.64 38.78 -14.68
C ILE A 210 -0.99 37.60 -13.93
N PHE A 211 0.18 37.13 -14.37
CA PHE A 211 0.99 36.14 -13.67
C PHE A 211 1.21 36.55 -12.21
N ARG A 212 0.63 35.78 -11.26
CA ARG A 212 1.12 35.80 -9.89
C ARG A 212 1.91 34.52 -9.68
N PRO A 213 3.21 34.58 -9.35
CA PRO A 213 3.96 33.43 -8.91
C PRO A 213 3.36 32.99 -7.55
N ILE A 214 2.97 31.73 -7.46
CA ILE A 214 2.63 31.12 -6.16
C ILE A 214 3.99 30.84 -5.51
N GLY A 215 4.41 31.80 -4.69
CA GLY A 215 5.67 31.75 -3.98
C GLY A 215 5.64 30.80 -2.81
N GLY A 216 6.78 30.24 -2.58
CA GLY A 216 7.55 29.70 -1.54
C GLY A 216 7.02 29.03 -0.31
#